data_8adc6710587dcbf009bb6f76e7967618
#
_entry.id   8adc6710587dcbf009bb6f76e7967618
#
_cell.length_a   1.000
_cell.length_b   1.000
_cell.length_c   1.000
_cell.angle_alpha   90.00
_cell.angle_beta   90.00
_cell.angle_gamma   90.00
#
_symmetry.space_group_name_H-M   'P 1'
#
loop_
_entity.id
_entity.type
_entity.pdbx_description
1 polymer ?
#
loop_
_entity_poly.entity_id
_entity_poly.type
_entity_poly.pdbx_seq_one_letter_code
_entity_poly.pdbx_strand_id
1 'polypeptide(L)'
;YYSILGPIDPQVERPGSKDLIPALGYLVQYDRLIEKSKKGKLTTAELTFLIEKFDPAELYHYEQSRELSISLLKEWLVKYKFKNWTKTQSRKIKVTNKIRENRAKEIAKILNDTKRWHSHGRGISMEVLRKELKLKIEDFGEDSDLNSKIRKYYKLLVDYMMRRGHLAILQIRGHYIPL
;
A
#
# COMPACT_ATOMS: atom_id res chain seq x y z
N TYR A 1 -3.78 3.28 18.69
CA TYR A 1 -4.56 2.67 17.62
C TYR A 1 -3.75 1.53 17.02
N TYR A 2 -4.41 0.38 16.73
CA TYR A 2 -3.74 -0.85 16.26
C TYR A 2 -3.70 -0.96 14.75
N SER A 3 -4.50 -0.17 14.02
CA SER A 3 -4.56 -0.23 12.56
C SER A 3 -3.55 0.74 11.95
N ILE A 4 -2.60 0.20 11.22
CA ILE A 4 -1.60 0.93 10.48
C ILE A 4 -1.68 0.45 9.03
N LEU A 5 -1.74 1.40 8.08
CA LEU A 5 -1.64 1.07 6.66
C LEU A 5 -0.17 1.13 6.23
N GLY A 6 0.19 0.31 5.25
CA GLY A 6 1.48 0.39 4.58
C GLY A 6 1.38 1.13 3.24
N PRO A 7 2.51 1.53 2.67
CA PRO A 7 2.60 1.95 1.27
C PRO A 7 2.17 0.82 0.33
N ILE A 8 1.79 1.20 -0.90
CA ILE A 8 1.52 0.20 -1.94
C ILE A 8 2.86 -0.22 -2.54
N ASP A 9 3.27 -1.41 -2.17
CA ASP A 9 4.53 -1.99 -2.62
C ASP A 9 4.40 -3.52 -2.64
N PRO A 10 4.18 -4.12 -3.81
CA PRO A 10 4.09 -5.57 -3.94
C PRO A 10 5.33 -6.24 -3.35
N GLN A 11 5.11 -7.25 -2.54
CA GLN A 11 6.18 -8.06 -1.96
C GLN A 11 6.40 -9.29 -2.83
N VAL A 12 7.65 -9.60 -3.10
CA VAL A 12 8.05 -10.77 -3.89
C VAL A 12 9.06 -11.60 -3.09
N GLU A 13 9.05 -12.90 -3.30
CA GLU A 13 10.07 -13.77 -2.70
C GLU A 13 11.43 -13.50 -3.33
N ARG A 14 12.46 -13.41 -2.48
CA ARG A 14 13.83 -13.32 -2.95
C ARG A 14 14.22 -14.67 -3.57
N PRO A 15 14.82 -14.70 -4.79
CA PRO A 15 15.32 -15.93 -5.37
C PRO A 15 16.23 -16.71 -4.41
N GLY A 16 15.89 -17.97 -4.14
CA GLY A 16 16.64 -18.84 -3.21
C GLY A 16 16.39 -18.62 -1.72
N SER A 17 15.42 -17.79 -1.35
CA SER A 17 14.99 -17.54 0.04
C SER A 17 13.48 -17.42 0.11
N LYS A 18 12.92 -17.65 1.30
CA LYS A 18 11.50 -17.35 1.60
C LYS A 18 11.28 -15.91 2.09
N ASP A 19 12.32 -15.09 2.09
CA ASP A 19 12.20 -13.69 2.50
C ASP A 19 11.44 -12.88 1.47
N LEU A 20 10.46 -12.13 1.94
CA LEU A 20 9.73 -11.19 1.11
C LEU A 20 10.50 -9.87 1.01
N ILE A 21 10.68 -9.41 -0.21
CA ILE A 21 11.36 -8.14 -0.51
C ILE A 21 10.46 -7.24 -1.36
N PRO A 22 10.58 -5.91 -1.21
CA PRO A 22 9.81 -4.96 -2.00
C PRO A 22 10.15 -5.03 -3.49
N ALA A 23 9.18 -5.38 -4.34
CA ALA A 23 9.35 -5.43 -5.79
C ALA A 23 9.76 -4.08 -6.38
N LEU A 24 9.24 -2.98 -5.82
CA LEU A 24 9.58 -1.63 -6.27
C LEU A 24 11.06 -1.29 -6.10
N GLY A 25 11.75 -1.93 -5.17
CA GLY A 25 13.21 -1.79 -4.98
C GLY A 25 13.98 -2.19 -6.23
N TYR A 26 13.60 -3.28 -6.88
CA TYR A 26 14.19 -3.72 -8.14
C TYR A 26 13.96 -2.71 -9.27
N LEU A 27 12.72 -2.28 -9.45
CA LEU A 27 12.36 -1.30 -10.48
C LEU A 27 13.10 0.02 -10.30
N VAL A 28 13.19 0.53 -9.08
CA VAL A 28 13.91 1.78 -8.78
C VAL A 28 15.40 1.67 -9.07
N GLN A 29 16.05 0.53 -8.73
CA GLN A 29 17.47 0.34 -9.03
C GLN A 29 17.71 0.17 -10.52
N TYR A 30 16.87 -0.56 -11.22
CA TYR A 30 16.91 -0.68 -12.67
C TYR A 30 16.81 0.70 -13.35
N ASP A 31 15.78 1.46 -13.05
CA ASP A 31 15.58 2.81 -13.60
C ASP A 31 16.77 3.72 -13.33
N ARG A 32 17.38 3.65 -12.14
CA ARG A 32 18.56 4.42 -11.77
C ARG A 32 19.77 4.08 -12.64
N LEU A 33 19.99 2.81 -12.93
CA LEU A 33 21.10 2.35 -13.78
C LEU A 33 20.85 2.77 -15.23
N ILE A 34 19.63 2.64 -15.73
CA ILE A 34 19.26 3.10 -17.09
C ILE A 34 19.44 4.61 -17.23
N GLU A 35 19.04 5.41 -16.24
CA GLU A 35 19.25 6.86 -16.26
C GLU A 35 20.75 7.24 -16.22
N LYS A 36 21.58 6.49 -15.51
CA LYS A 36 23.05 6.67 -15.56
C LYS A 36 23.61 6.32 -16.94
N SER A 37 23.10 5.23 -17.55
CA SER A 37 23.50 4.82 -18.91
C SER A 37 23.19 5.91 -19.94
N LYS A 38 21.97 6.45 -19.93
CA LYS A 38 21.56 7.55 -20.82
C LYS A 38 22.46 8.79 -20.70
N LYS A 39 23.04 9.01 -19.54
CA LYS A 39 23.97 10.13 -19.27
C LYS A 39 25.43 9.80 -19.55
N GLY A 40 25.75 8.61 -20.05
CA GLY A 40 27.13 8.14 -20.25
C GLY A 40 27.95 8.00 -18.96
N LYS A 41 27.27 7.79 -17.81
CA LYS A 41 27.90 7.73 -16.47
C LYS A 41 27.86 6.31 -15.87
N LEU A 42 27.48 5.31 -16.64
CA LEU A 42 27.46 3.93 -16.16
C LEU A 42 28.89 3.37 -16.15
N THR A 43 29.30 2.85 -15.00
CA THR A 43 30.60 2.18 -14.86
C THR A 43 30.55 0.76 -15.43
N THR A 44 31.70 0.17 -15.76
CA THR A 44 31.78 -1.24 -16.20
C THR A 44 31.19 -2.19 -15.15
N ALA A 45 31.49 -1.98 -13.87
CA ALA A 45 30.93 -2.79 -12.79
C ALA A 45 29.39 -2.69 -12.71
N GLU A 46 28.83 -1.50 -12.87
CA GLU A 46 27.38 -1.29 -12.89
C GLU A 46 26.74 -1.92 -14.14
N LEU A 47 27.43 -1.92 -15.28
CA LEU A 47 26.96 -2.61 -16.50
C LEU A 47 26.91 -4.13 -16.30
N THR A 48 27.99 -4.71 -15.76
CA THR A 48 28.02 -6.14 -15.41
C THR A 48 26.90 -6.49 -14.45
N PHE A 49 26.71 -5.69 -13.38
CA PHE A 49 25.62 -5.89 -12.43
C PHE A 49 24.24 -5.83 -13.11
N LEU A 50 24.04 -4.88 -14.02
CA LEU A 50 22.77 -4.74 -14.76
C LEU A 50 22.49 -6.01 -15.60
N ILE A 51 23.49 -6.53 -16.30
CA ILE A 51 23.34 -7.71 -17.18
C ILE A 51 23.11 -8.99 -16.34
N GLU A 52 23.81 -9.15 -15.24
CA GLU A 52 23.78 -10.38 -14.46
C GLU A 52 22.62 -10.48 -13.47
N LYS A 53 22.09 -9.34 -13.00
CA LYS A 53 21.15 -9.31 -11.86
C LYS A 53 19.75 -8.87 -12.21
N PHE A 54 19.52 -8.39 -13.43
CA PHE A 54 18.19 -7.95 -13.85
C PHE A 54 17.66 -8.80 -15.01
N ASP A 55 16.67 -9.63 -14.68
CA ASP A 55 15.94 -10.41 -15.66
C ASP A 55 14.78 -9.55 -16.20
N PRO A 56 14.67 -9.34 -17.55
CA PRO A 56 13.58 -8.58 -18.14
C PRO A 56 12.19 -9.16 -17.86
N ALA A 57 12.05 -10.48 -17.72
CA ALA A 57 10.76 -11.10 -17.42
C ALA A 57 10.34 -10.84 -15.98
N GLU A 58 11.30 -10.90 -15.02
CA GLU A 58 11.03 -10.50 -13.63
C GLU A 58 10.66 -9.02 -13.52
N LEU A 59 11.40 -8.13 -14.20
CA LEU A 59 11.08 -6.70 -14.23
C LEU A 59 9.66 -6.46 -14.73
N TYR A 60 9.28 -7.10 -15.82
CA TYR A 60 7.92 -7.01 -16.35
C TYR A 60 6.88 -7.52 -15.35
N HIS A 61 7.14 -8.64 -14.67
CA HIS A 61 6.26 -9.16 -13.64
C HIS A 61 6.07 -8.16 -12.48
N TYR A 62 7.15 -7.51 -12.04
CA TYR A 62 7.09 -6.51 -10.97
C TYR A 62 6.32 -5.25 -11.40
N GLU A 63 6.50 -4.82 -12.65
CA GLU A 63 5.72 -3.73 -13.22
C GLU A 63 4.23 -4.05 -13.26
N GLN A 64 3.86 -5.24 -13.72
CA GLN A 64 2.46 -5.69 -13.74
C GLN A 64 1.86 -5.76 -12.34
N SER A 65 2.60 -6.26 -11.36
CA SER A 65 2.16 -6.32 -9.95
C SER A 65 1.92 -4.92 -9.38
N ARG A 66 2.80 -3.97 -9.68
CA ARG A 66 2.64 -2.56 -9.30
C ARG A 66 1.39 -1.95 -9.93
N GLU A 67 1.22 -2.09 -11.24
CA GLU A 67 0.09 -1.51 -11.98
C GLU A 67 -1.24 -2.11 -11.53
N LEU A 68 -1.28 -3.42 -11.28
CA LEU A 68 -2.46 -4.08 -10.71
C LEU A 68 -2.82 -3.50 -9.35
N SER A 69 -1.86 -3.37 -8.45
CA SER A 69 -2.08 -2.81 -7.10
C SER A 69 -2.62 -1.39 -7.15
N ILE A 70 -2.05 -0.54 -8.04
CA ILE A 70 -2.52 0.83 -8.27
C ILE A 70 -3.94 0.84 -8.85
N SER A 71 -4.22 -0.05 -9.80
CA SER A 71 -5.53 -0.15 -10.44
C SER A 71 -6.61 -0.57 -9.46
N LEU A 72 -6.36 -1.63 -8.66
CA LEU A 72 -7.27 -2.10 -7.62
C LEU A 72 -7.54 -1.03 -6.58
N LEU A 73 -6.51 -0.32 -6.11
CA LEU A 73 -6.71 0.76 -5.15
C LEU A 73 -7.58 1.88 -5.71
N LYS A 74 -7.36 2.29 -6.97
CA LYS A 74 -8.21 3.31 -7.62
C LYS A 74 -9.66 2.87 -7.69
N GLU A 75 -9.89 1.64 -8.12
CA GLU A 75 -11.25 1.06 -8.18
C GLU A 75 -11.91 1.06 -6.79
N TRP A 76 -11.22 0.54 -5.78
CA TRP A 76 -11.77 0.42 -4.43
C TRP A 76 -12.00 1.77 -3.75
N LEU A 77 -11.14 2.74 -3.97
CA LEU A 77 -11.38 4.11 -3.48
C LEU A 77 -12.66 4.69 -4.08
N VAL A 78 -12.86 4.55 -5.38
CA VAL A 78 -14.07 5.06 -6.05
C VAL A 78 -15.31 4.31 -5.57
N LYS A 79 -15.25 2.97 -5.58
CA LYS A 79 -16.39 2.08 -5.30
C LYS A 79 -16.82 2.11 -3.83
N TYR A 80 -15.85 2.17 -2.91
CA TYR A 80 -16.12 2.04 -1.48
C TYR A 80 -15.89 3.34 -0.71
N LYS A 81 -14.70 3.92 -0.76
CA LYS A 81 -14.34 5.08 0.06
C LYS A 81 -15.07 6.35 -0.37
N PHE A 82 -15.20 6.57 -1.67
CA PHE A 82 -15.86 7.76 -2.22
C PHE A 82 -17.33 7.54 -2.58
N LYS A 83 -17.90 6.39 -2.25
CA LYS A 83 -19.29 6.03 -2.55
C LYS A 83 -20.27 7.14 -2.17
N ASN A 84 -20.14 7.66 -0.96
CA ASN A 84 -21.03 8.67 -0.37
C ASN A 84 -20.49 10.11 -0.46
N TRP A 85 -19.42 10.32 -1.22
CA TRP A 85 -18.86 11.66 -1.40
C TRP A 85 -19.63 12.40 -2.49
N THR A 86 -20.56 13.28 -2.08
CA THR A 86 -21.49 13.99 -2.96
C THR A 86 -21.11 15.44 -3.20
N LYS A 87 -20.42 16.10 -2.25
CA LYS A 87 -19.99 17.50 -2.35
C LYS A 87 -18.57 17.66 -1.83
N THR A 88 -17.79 18.53 -2.47
CA THR A 88 -16.45 18.91 -1.97
C THR A 88 -16.56 19.70 -0.67
N GLN A 89 -15.59 19.52 0.23
CA GLN A 89 -15.65 20.17 1.55
C GLN A 89 -15.46 21.69 1.48
N SER A 90 -14.51 22.17 0.68
CA SER A 90 -14.15 23.58 0.60
C SER A 90 -15.09 24.39 -0.30
N ARG A 91 -15.31 23.94 -1.53
CA ARG A 91 -16.07 24.71 -2.54
C ARG A 91 -17.53 24.31 -2.68
N LYS A 92 -17.99 23.27 -1.93
CA LYS A 92 -19.35 22.71 -2.01
C LYS A 92 -19.80 22.28 -3.42
N ILE A 93 -18.85 22.03 -4.33
CA ILE A 93 -19.11 21.61 -5.70
C ILE A 93 -19.63 20.17 -5.69
N LYS A 94 -20.62 19.87 -6.54
CA LYS A 94 -21.12 18.52 -6.75
C LYS A 94 -20.01 17.59 -7.23
N VAL A 95 -19.82 16.48 -6.55
CA VAL A 95 -18.80 15.49 -6.88
C VAL A 95 -19.32 14.53 -7.96
N THR A 96 -18.68 14.57 -9.11
CA THR A 96 -18.94 13.66 -10.22
C THR A 96 -18.05 12.42 -10.12
N ASN A 97 -18.34 11.39 -10.93
CA ASN A 97 -17.47 10.20 -11.00
C ASN A 97 -16.03 10.54 -11.40
N LYS A 98 -15.89 11.46 -12.36
CA LYS A 98 -14.57 11.96 -12.80
C LYS A 98 -13.75 12.58 -11.67
N ILE A 99 -14.40 13.32 -10.77
CA ILE A 99 -13.73 13.90 -9.59
C ILE A 99 -13.26 12.79 -8.65
N ARG A 100 -14.08 11.76 -8.42
CA ARG A 100 -13.70 10.58 -7.60
C ARG A 100 -12.51 9.83 -8.18
N GLU A 101 -12.54 9.56 -9.49
CA GLU A 101 -11.45 8.88 -10.20
C GLU A 101 -10.14 9.66 -10.14
N ASN A 102 -10.19 10.97 -10.41
CA ASN A 102 -9.00 11.83 -10.32
C ASN A 102 -8.43 11.83 -8.91
N ARG A 103 -9.29 11.90 -7.90
CA ARG A 103 -8.86 11.86 -6.49
C ARG A 103 -8.27 10.51 -6.10
N ALA A 104 -8.86 9.41 -6.56
CA ALA A 104 -8.33 8.07 -6.38
C ALA A 104 -6.94 7.91 -7.02
N LYS A 105 -6.76 8.46 -8.24
CA LYS A 105 -5.47 8.47 -8.92
C LYS A 105 -4.40 9.25 -8.16
N GLU A 106 -4.72 10.41 -7.62
CA GLU A 106 -3.79 11.20 -6.78
C GLU A 106 -3.34 10.42 -5.54
N ILE A 107 -4.29 9.81 -4.82
CA ILE A 107 -4.00 9.04 -3.62
C ILE A 107 -3.15 7.80 -3.95
N ALA A 108 -3.49 7.07 -5.01
CA ALA A 108 -2.72 5.91 -5.45
C ALA A 108 -1.28 6.30 -5.81
N LYS A 109 -1.09 7.44 -6.49
CA LYS A 109 0.25 7.96 -6.80
C LYS A 109 1.06 8.25 -5.54
N ILE A 110 0.45 8.88 -4.53
CA ILE A 110 1.13 9.19 -3.27
C ILE A 110 1.49 7.92 -2.50
N LEU A 111 0.58 6.95 -2.42
CA LEU A 111 0.80 5.71 -1.68
C LEU A 111 1.81 4.77 -2.36
N ASN A 112 2.03 4.91 -3.67
CA ASN A 112 3.04 4.17 -4.44
C ASN A 112 4.39 4.91 -4.53
N ASP A 113 4.53 6.09 -3.92
CA ASP A 113 5.78 6.87 -3.97
C ASP A 113 6.82 6.32 -2.98
N THR A 114 7.69 5.43 -3.48
CA THR A 114 8.78 4.83 -2.71
C THR A 114 9.76 5.86 -2.13
N LYS A 115 9.98 6.98 -2.83
CA LYS A 115 10.87 8.04 -2.35
C LYS A 115 10.29 8.75 -1.13
N ARG A 116 8.96 8.86 -1.06
CA ARG A 116 8.26 9.46 0.08
C ARG A 116 8.24 8.55 1.30
N TRP A 117 7.99 7.28 1.07
CA TRP A 117 7.78 6.33 2.18
C TRP A 117 9.06 5.64 2.62
N HIS A 118 10.05 5.49 1.74
CA HIS A 118 11.37 4.88 1.99
C HIS A 118 11.36 3.39 2.37
N SER A 119 10.31 2.89 2.98
CA SER A 119 10.20 1.50 3.44
C SER A 119 8.78 1.00 3.33
N HIS A 120 8.62 -0.25 2.91
CA HIS A 120 7.32 -0.94 2.92
C HIS A 120 6.74 -1.05 4.35
N GLY A 121 7.60 -1.28 5.34
CA GLY A 121 7.21 -1.35 6.74
C GLY A 121 6.87 -0.01 7.40
N ARG A 122 6.97 1.11 6.69
CA ARG A 122 6.61 2.41 7.23
C ARG A 122 5.12 2.52 7.43
N GLY A 123 4.71 2.64 8.69
CA GLY A 123 3.30 2.81 9.05
C GLY A 123 2.76 4.18 8.61
N ILE A 124 1.63 4.16 7.89
CA ILE A 124 0.88 5.36 7.51
C ILE A 124 -0.20 5.56 8.57
N SER A 125 0.00 6.54 9.44
CA SER A 125 -0.92 6.83 10.54
C SER A 125 -2.23 7.47 10.07
N MET A 126 -3.24 7.43 10.91
CA MET A 126 -4.51 8.14 10.69
C MET A 126 -4.29 9.64 10.46
N GLU A 127 -3.33 10.23 11.16
CA GLU A 127 -2.99 11.65 11.00
C GLU A 127 -2.48 11.96 9.58
N VAL A 128 -1.59 11.14 9.04
CA VAL A 128 -1.12 11.24 7.65
C VAL A 128 -2.28 11.09 6.67
N LEU A 129 -3.15 10.10 6.89
CA LEU A 129 -4.33 9.89 6.05
C LEU A 129 -5.28 11.10 6.06
N ARG A 130 -5.47 11.74 7.22
CA ARG A 130 -6.32 12.93 7.36
C ARG A 130 -5.65 14.20 6.81
N LYS A 131 -4.42 14.50 7.22
CA LYS A 131 -3.74 15.78 6.92
C LYS A 131 -3.13 15.81 5.52
N GLU A 132 -2.46 14.75 5.12
CA GLU A 132 -1.73 14.72 3.85
C GLU A 132 -2.57 14.14 2.71
N LEU A 133 -3.21 13.00 2.93
CA LEU A 133 -4.09 12.38 1.94
C LEU A 133 -5.52 12.95 1.98
N LYS A 134 -5.82 13.83 2.93
CA LYS A 134 -7.14 14.49 3.10
C LYS A 134 -8.32 13.51 2.99
N LEU A 135 -8.13 12.32 3.54
CA LEU A 135 -9.17 11.31 3.64
C LEU A 135 -10.01 11.56 4.90
N LYS A 136 -11.32 11.46 4.76
CA LYS A 136 -12.21 11.44 5.93
C LYS A 136 -12.04 10.09 6.61
N ILE A 137 -11.43 10.06 7.77
CA ILE A 137 -11.26 8.88 8.62
C ILE A 137 -12.03 9.14 9.92
N GLU A 138 -12.91 8.23 10.27
CA GLU A 138 -13.60 8.25 11.55
C GLU A 138 -12.69 7.68 12.63
N ASP A 139 -12.66 8.33 13.78
CA ASP A 139 -11.85 7.93 14.91
C ASP A 139 -12.75 7.30 15.98
N PHE A 140 -12.80 5.98 16.00
CA PHE A 140 -13.56 5.28 17.03
C PHE A 140 -13.01 5.49 18.47
N GLY A 141 -11.82 6.08 18.59
CA GLY A 141 -11.25 6.44 19.90
C GLY A 141 -11.98 7.60 20.58
N GLU A 142 -12.71 8.41 19.80
CA GLU A 142 -13.57 9.48 20.33
C GLU A 142 -14.85 8.95 20.99
N ASP A 143 -15.25 7.71 20.68
CA ASP A 143 -16.35 7.00 21.33
C ASP A 143 -15.79 5.96 22.31
N SER A 144 -15.89 6.24 23.62
CA SER A 144 -15.29 5.41 24.67
C SER A 144 -15.88 3.99 24.74
N ASP A 145 -17.18 3.84 24.51
CA ASP A 145 -17.86 2.53 24.54
C ASP A 145 -17.47 1.69 23.31
N LEU A 146 -17.55 2.27 22.14
CA LEU A 146 -17.13 1.61 20.90
C LEU A 146 -15.64 1.24 20.93
N ASN A 147 -14.78 2.16 21.39
CA ASN A 147 -13.35 1.91 21.57
C ASN A 147 -13.09 0.74 22.51
N SER A 148 -13.77 0.69 23.65
CA SER A 148 -13.66 -0.41 24.62
C SER A 148 -14.05 -1.76 23.99
N LYS A 149 -15.16 -1.81 23.27
CA LYS A 149 -15.65 -3.02 22.58
C LYS A 149 -14.68 -3.50 21.50
N ILE A 150 -14.19 -2.58 20.66
CA ILE A 150 -13.22 -2.92 19.62
C ILE A 150 -11.92 -3.45 20.22
N ARG A 151 -11.40 -2.83 21.30
CA ARG A 151 -10.19 -3.29 21.97
C ARG A 151 -10.34 -4.66 22.61
N LYS A 152 -11.48 -4.92 23.27
CA LYS A 152 -11.77 -6.24 23.86
C LYS A 152 -11.83 -7.30 22.77
N TYR A 153 -12.53 -7.02 21.67
CA TYR A 153 -12.63 -7.94 20.55
C TYR A 153 -11.28 -8.22 19.89
N TYR A 154 -10.48 -7.18 19.65
CA TYR A 154 -9.11 -7.32 19.12
C TYR A 154 -8.24 -8.21 20.01
N LYS A 155 -8.24 -7.97 21.33
CA LYS A 155 -7.49 -8.78 22.28
C LYS A 155 -7.92 -10.25 22.25
N LEU A 156 -9.23 -10.51 22.19
CA LEU A 156 -9.78 -11.86 22.08
C LEU A 156 -9.31 -12.55 20.80
N LEU A 157 -9.36 -11.86 19.67
CA LEU A 157 -8.89 -12.41 18.40
C LEU A 157 -7.39 -12.74 18.43
N VAL A 158 -6.56 -11.82 18.92
CA VAL A 158 -5.11 -12.02 19.02
C VAL A 158 -4.79 -13.21 19.95
N ASP A 159 -5.41 -13.29 21.13
CA ASP A 159 -5.22 -14.41 22.06
C ASP A 159 -5.62 -15.74 21.41
N TYR A 160 -6.76 -15.78 20.71
CA TYR A 160 -7.20 -16.97 19.99
C TYR A 160 -6.25 -17.38 18.85
N MET A 161 -5.79 -16.41 18.04
CA MET A 161 -4.78 -16.64 17.00
C MET A 161 -3.51 -17.27 17.58
N MET A 162 -2.97 -16.67 18.66
CA MET A 162 -1.74 -17.12 19.29
C MET A 162 -1.87 -18.55 19.84
N ARG A 163 -2.99 -18.86 20.51
CA ARG A 163 -3.25 -20.23 21.02
C ARG A 163 -3.39 -21.27 19.92
N ARG A 164 -3.81 -20.87 18.72
CA ARG A 164 -3.96 -21.74 17.55
C ARG A 164 -2.71 -21.80 16.68
N GLY A 165 -1.71 -20.97 16.94
CA GLY A 165 -0.50 -20.87 16.13
C GLY A 165 -0.73 -20.22 14.76
N HIS A 166 -1.82 -19.45 14.60
CA HIS A 166 -2.10 -18.76 13.35
C HIS A 166 -1.29 -17.47 13.25
N LEU A 167 -0.60 -17.26 12.14
CA LEU A 167 0.22 -16.05 11.91
C LEU A 167 -0.62 -14.88 11.41
N ALA A 168 -1.65 -15.14 10.61
CA ALA A 168 -2.58 -14.15 10.11
C ALA A 168 -4.00 -14.75 10.03
N ILE A 169 -5.00 -13.88 10.02
CA ILE A 169 -6.41 -14.28 9.86
C ILE A 169 -7.17 -13.27 9.00
N LEU A 170 -8.20 -13.78 8.33
CA LEU A 170 -9.27 -12.96 7.80
C LEU A 170 -10.54 -13.19 8.64
N GLN A 171 -10.96 -12.16 9.39
CA GLN A 171 -12.18 -12.19 10.18
C GLN A 171 -13.28 -11.39 9.47
N ILE A 172 -14.36 -12.06 9.13
CA ILE A 172 -15.59 -11.46 8.61
C ILE A 172 -16.78 -11.92 9.45
N ARG A 173 -17.95 -11.33 9.24
CA ARG A 173 -19.16 -11.69 10.01
C ARG A 173 -19.45 -13.19 9.90
N GLY A 174 -19.42 -13.88 11.03
CA GLY A 174 -19.71 -15.33 11.12
C GLY A 174 -18.58 -16.25 10.65
N HIS A 175 -17.43 -15.73 10.17
CA HIS A 175 -16.34 -16.56 9.68
C HIS A 175 -14.99 -16.12 10.23
N TYR A 176 -14.20 -17.10 10.64
CA TYR A 176 -12.80 -16.95 11.06
C TYR A 176 -11.96 -17.83 10.11
N ILE A 177 -11.12 -17.21 9.30
CA ILE A 177 -10.34 -17.89 8.26
C ILE A 177 -8.86 -17.68 8.57
N PRO A 178 -8.12 -18.72 9.00
CA PRO A 178 -6.67 -18.64 9.14
C PRO A 178 -6.00 -18.55 7.76
N LEU A 179 -4.93 -17.77 7.70
CA LEU A 179 -4.13 -17.55 6.49
C LEU A 179 -2.71 -18.07 6.72
#